data_d78c15d941bb206ce77a649c68d8f604
#
_entry.id   d78c15d941bb206ce77a649c68d8f604
#
_cell.length_a   1.000
_cell.length_b   1.000
_cell.length_c   1.000
_cell.angle_alpha   90.00
_cell.angle_beta   90.00
_cell.angle_gamma   90.00
#
_symmetry.space_group_name_H-M   'P 1'
#
loop_
_entity.id
_entity.type
_entity.pdbx_description
1 polymer ?
#
loop_
_entity_poly.entity_id
_entity_poly.type
_entity_poly.pdbx_seq_one_letter_code
_entity_poly.pdbx_strand_id
1 'polypeptide(L)'
;METILSLNDALDTATFYGVNNINILCLKNQHPDVRIVARGYQVKIIGAQAAIARFEQNLRKCEAFCIKNNTLNEEQILQLLHGEEPTEFLQDNLILHGVNGKSIVARSANQQLLVDAYEENDLLFAVGPAGSGKTYTAIALAVRALKNREVKRIILSRPAV
;
A
#
# COMPACT_ATOMS: atom_id res chain seq x y z
N MET A 1 -25.31 -4.44 -19.42
CA MET A 1 -24.10 -4.70 -20.25
C MET A 1 -23.04 -5.37 -19.38
N GLU A 2 -22.20 -6.19 -19.95
CA GLU A 2 -21.08 -6.83 -19.26
C GLU A 2 -19.78 -6.42 -19.94
N THR A 3 -18.77 -6.05 -19.15
CA THR A 3 -17.44 -5.65 -19.62
C THR A 3 -16.37 -6.30 -18.74
N ILE A 4 -15.27 -6.74 -19.35
CA ILE A 4 -14.11 -7.26 -18.65
C ILE A 4 -12.97 -6.28 -18.88
N LEU A 5 -12.43 -5.74 -17.80
CA LEU A 5 -11.24 -4.90 -17.82
C LEU A 5 -10.03 -5.70 -17.35
N SER A 6 -8.90 -5.52 -18.02
CA SER A 6 -7.61 -6.04 -17.57
C SER A 6 -6.85 -4.95 -16.83
N LEU A 7 -6.34 -5.28 -15.66
CA LEU A 7 -5.40 -4.43 -14.91
C LEU A 7 -4.04 -4.47 -15.59
N ASN A 8 -3.23 -3.45 -15.33
CA ASN A 8 -1.88 -3.35 -15.86
C ASN A 8 -0.98 -4.42 -15.22
N ASP A 9 -0.14 -5.06 -16.02
CA ASP A 9 0.78 -6.13 -15.58
C ASP A 9 1.87 -5.61 -14.60
N ALA A 10 2.15 -4.30 -14.60
CA ALA A 10 3.04 -3.67 -13.64
C ALA A 10 2.44 -3.51 -12.23
N LEU A 11 1.13 -3.76 -12.08
CA LEU A 11 0.41 -3.61 -10.82
C LEU A 11 0.63 -4.83 -9.92
N ASP A 12 1.04 -4.59 -8.67
CA ASP A 12 0.96 -5.62 -7.64
C ASP A 12 -0.51 -5.78 -7.18
N THR A 13 -1.15 -6.85 -7.64
CA THR A 13 -2.56 -7.12 -7.34
C THR A 13 -2.84 -7.30 -5.85
N ALA A 14 -1.87 -7.77 -5.06
CA ALA A 14 -2.02 -7.92 -3.62
C ALA A 14 -2.10 -6.54 -2.92
N THR A 15 -1.25 -5.61 -3.31
CA THR A 15 -1.29 -4.22 -2.84
C THR A 15 -2.56 -3.51 -3.34
N PHE A 16 -2.95 -3.72 -4.59
CA PHE A 16 -4.12 -3.07 -5.19
C PHE A 16 -5.42 -3.51 -4.53
N TYR A 17 -5.64 -4.81 -4.34
CA TYR A 17 -6.84 -5.32 -3.67
C TYR A 17 -6.84 -5.11 -2.17
N GLY A 18 -5.66 -5.00 -1.56
CA GLY A 18 -5.48 -4.88 -0.13
C GLY A 18 -5.73 -6.18 0.65
N VAL A 19 -5.44 -6.16 1.94
CA VAL A 19 -5.66 -7.30 2.82
C VAL A 19 -7.16 -7.64 2.84
N ASN A 20 -7.50 -8.91 2.63
CA ASN A 20 -8.90 -9.38 2.54
C ASN A 20 -9.74 -8.66 1.46
N ASN A 21 -9.10 -8.14 0.41
CA ASN A 21 -9.76 -7.41 -0.67
C ASN A 21 -10.48 -6.12 -0.21
N ILE A 22 -10.02 -5.48 0.84
CA ILE A 22 -10.67 -4.31 1.44
C ILE A 22 -10.79 -3.15 0.45
N ASN A 23 -9.78 -2.92 -0.38
CA ASN A 23 -9.76 -1.86 -1.37
C ASN A 23 -10.80 -2.06 -2.48
N ILE A 24 -10.93 -3.30 -2.98
CA ILE A 24 -11.96 -3.59 -3.99
C ILE A 24 -13.37 -3.57 -3.38
N LEU A 25 -13.51 -3.88 -2.10
CA LEU A 25 -14.78 -3.73 -1.38
C LEU A 25 -15.14 -2.25 -1.22
N CYS A 26 -14.17 -1.38 -0.91
CA CYS A 26 -14.37 0.07 -0.87
C CYS A 26 -14.86 0.59 -2.23
N LEU A 27 -14.18 0.21 -3.32
CA LEU A 27 -14.60 0.58 -4.68
C LEU A 27 -16.01 0.10 -5.02
N LYS A 28 -16.39 -1.13 -4.62
CA LYS A 28 -17.75 -1.67 -4.81
C LYS A 28 -18.80 -0.84 -4.06
N ASN A 29 -18.51 -0.46 -2.82
CA ASN A 29 -19.42 0.33 -1.99
C ASN A 29 -19.67 1.72 -2.58
N GLN A 30 -18.67 2.30 -3.24
CA GLN A 30 -18.78 3.60 -3.92
C GLN A 30 -19.49 3.53 -5.28
N HIS A 31 -19.72 2.30 -5.80
CA HIS A 31 -20.37 2.07 -7.08
C HIS A 31 -21.49 1.02 -6.96
N PRO A 32 -22.57 1.29 -6.20
CA PRO A 32 -23.65 0.34 -5.98
C PRO A 32 -24.47 0.01 -7.24
N ASP A 33 -24.35 0.83 -8.27
CA ASP A 33 -25.02 0.72 -9.56
C ASP A 33 -24.32 -0.28 -10.54
N VAL A 34 -23.20 -0.87 -10.14
CA VAL A 34 -22.51 -1.90 -10.90
C VAL A 34 -22.18 -3.12 -10.03
N ARG A 35 -22.31 -4.30 -10.63
CA ARG A 35 -21.82 -5.54 -10.01
C ARG A 35 -20.41 -5.82 -10.47
N ILE A 36 -19.47 -5.95 -9.51
CA ILE A 36 -18.05 -6.10 -9.76
C ILE A 36 -17.57 -7.45 -9.25
N VAL A 37 -16.85 -8.20 -10.10
CA VAL A 37 -16.15 -9.44 -9.75
C VAL A 37 -14.70 -9.30 -10.21
N ALA A 38 -13.77 -9.23 -9.25
CA ALA A 38 -12.34 -9.10 -9.50
C ALA A 38 -11.64 -10.44 -9.24
N ARG A 39 -10.77 -10.90 -10.16
CA ARG A 39 -9.96 -12.11 -10.03
C ARG A 39 -8.60 -11.89 -10.73
N GLY A 40 -7.53 -11.92 -9.97
CA GLY A 40 -6.19 -11.64 -10.51
C GLY A 40 -6.15 -10.30 -11.23
N TYR A 41 -5.74 -10.28 -12.48
CA TYR A 41 -5.68 -9.07 -13.30
C TYR A 41 -6.99 -8.76 -14.04
N GLN A 42 -8.05 -9.53 -13.85
CA GLN A 42 -9.32 -9.32 -14.52
C GLN A 42 -10.39 -8.78 -13.59
N VAL A 43 -11.05 -7.72 -14.02
CA VAL A 43 -12.19 -7.11 -13.32
C VAL A 43 -13.39 -7.15 -14.25
N LYS A 44 -14.34 -8.02 -13.94
CA LYS A 44 -15.61 -8.15 -14.64
C LYS A 44 -16.64 -7.22 -14.03
N ILE A 45 -17.30 -6.42 -14.85
CA ILE A 45 -18.27 -5.40 -14.45
C ILE A 45 -19.56 -5.62 -15.18
N ILE A 46 -20.68 -5.56 -14.47
CA ILE A 46 -22.03 -5.71 -15.01
C ILE A 46 -22.86 -4.51 -14.54
N GLY A 47 -23.46 -3.77 -15.47
CA GLY A 47 -24.29 -2.61 -15.17
C GLY A 47 -24.71 -1.83 -16.42
N ALA A 48 -25.24 -0.62 -16.20
CA ALA A 48 -25.51 0.33 -17.26
C ALA A 48 -24.21 0.88 -17.86
N GLN A 49 -24.18 1.20 -19.14
CA GLN A 49 -22.97 1.65 -19.83
C GLN A 49 -22.32 2.86 -19.17
N ALA A 50 -23.12 3.84 -18.78
CA ALA A 50 -22.62 5.04 -18.09
C ALA A 50 -22.00 4.74 -16.71
N ALA A 51 -22.58 3.78 -15.97
CA ALA A 51 -22.06 3.35 -14.67
C ALA A 51 -20.75 2.57 -14.82
N ILE A 52 -20.65 1.70 -15.84
CA ILE A 52 -19.42 0.98 -16.18
C ILE A 52 -18.30 1.98 -16.53
N ALA A 53 -18.57 2.97 -17.38
CA ALA A 53 -17.58 3.97 -17.79
C ALA A 53 -17.06 4.80 -16.59
N ARG A 54 -17.94 5.20 -15.68
CA ARG A 54 -17.57 5.90 -14.45
C ARG A 54 -16.70 5.03 -13.54
N PHE A 55 -17.08 3.77 -13.34
CA PHE A 55 -16.28 2.84 -12.56
C PHE A 55 -14.90 2.61 -13.19
N GLU A 56 -14.84 2.40 -14.52
CA GLU A 56 -13.56 2.22 -15.23
C GLU A 56 -12.64 3.42 -15.04
N GLN A 57 -13.14 4.64 -15.17
CA GLN A 57 -12.35 5.86 -14.95
C GLN A 57 -11.76 5.89 -13.54
N ASN A 58 -12.55 5.56 -12.53
CA ASN A 58 -12.11 5.54 -11.14
C ASN A 58 -11.13 4.40 -10.86
N LEU A 59 -11.36 3.22 -11.45
CA LEU A 59 -10.44 2.09 -11.38
C LEU A 59 -9.07 2.45 -11.95
N ARG A 60 -9.03 3.14 -13.11
CA ARG A 60 -7.77 3.57 -13.74
C ARG A 60 -7.02 4.62 -12.92
N LYS A 61 -7.73 5.52 -12.23
CA LYS A 61 -7.11 6.46 -11.29
C LYS A 61 -6.42 5.73 -10.12
N CYS A 62 -7.14 4.78 -9.50
CA CYS A 62 -6.59 3.97 -8.42
C CYS A 62 -5.41 3.10 -8.88
N GLU A 63 -5.49 2.53 -10.09
CA GLU A 63 -4.44 1.74 -10.70
C GLU A 63 -3.17 2.57 -10.93
N ALA A 64 -3.30 3.74 -11.57
CA ALA A 64 -2.18 4.65 -11.81
C ALA A 64 -1.52 5.12 -10.51
N PHE A 65 -2.32 5.45 -9.50
CA PHE A 65 -1.82 5.83 -8.19
C PHE A 65 -1.07 4.68 -7.50
N CYS A 66 -1.64 3.48 -7.52
CA CYS A 66 -1.03 2.30 -6.92
C CYS A 66 0.30 1.91 -7.59
N ILE A 67 0.38 2.01 -8.91
CA ILE A 67 1.63 1.77 -9.67
C ILE A 67 2.70 2.79 -9.28
N LYS A 68 2.33 4.09 -9.24
CA LYS A 68 3.26 5.18 -8.92
C LYS A 68 3.79 5.08 -7.48
N ASN A 69 2.90 4.83 -6.51
CA ASN A 69 3.21 4.95 -5.09
C ASN A 69 3.44 3.60 -4.38
N ASN A 70 3.18 2.47 -5.07
CA ASN A 70 3.22 1.10 -4.52
C ASN A 70 2.40 0.93 -3.22
N THR A 71 1.33 1.69 -3.10
CA THR A 71 0.38 1.67 -1.99
C THR A 71 -1.01 2.06 -2.46
N LEU A 72 -2.03 1.49 -1.84
CA LEU A 72 -3.42 1.91 -1.99
C LEU A 72 -4.18 1.51 -0.73
N ASN A 73 -4.94 2.42 -0.15
CA ASN A 73 -5.81 2.18 0.99
C ASN A 73 -7.19 2.84 0.76
N GLU A 74 -8.14 2.56 1.67
CA GLU A 74 -9.52 3.05 1.53
C GLU A 74 -9.60 4.58 1.52
N GLU A 75 -8.81 5.26 2.35
CA GLU A 75 -8.78 6.72 2.42
C GLU A 75 -8.28 7.33 1.10
N GLN A 76 -7.20 6.80 0.55
CA GLN A 76 -6.66 7.22 -0.74
C GLN A 76 -7.64 6.95 -1.89
N ILE A 77 -8.36 5.83 -1.85
CA ILE A 77 -9.42 5.55 -2.83
C ILE A 77 -10.50 6.63 -2.77
N LEU A 78 -11.01 6.95 -1.58
CA LEU A 78 -12.04 7.97 -1.43
C LEU A 78 -11.57 9.36 -1.92
N GLN A 79 -10.35 9.76 -1.59
CA GLN A 79 -9.75 11.01 -2.09
C GLN A 79 -9.68 11.03 -3.61
N LEU A 80 -9.17 9.95 -4.24
CA LEU A 80 -9.10 9.81 -5.70
C LEU A 80 -10.47 9.89 -6.38
N LEU A 81 -11.50 9.30 -5.76
CA LEU A 81 -12.86 9.33 -6.28
C LEU A 81 -13.48 10.73 -6.19
N HIS A 82 -13.16 11.50 -5.16
CA HIS A 82 -13.62 12.89 -5.00
C HIS A 82 -12.83 13.89 -5.85
N GLY A 83 -11.80 13.41 -6.58
CA GLY A 83 -10.96 14.28 -7.40
C GLY A 83 -9.92 15.07 -6.59
N GLU A 84 -9.73 14.70 -5.36
CA GLU A 84 -8.63 15.17 -4.52
C GLU A 84 -7.37 14.39 -4.91
N GLU A 85 -6.23 15.08 -5.02
CA GLU A 85 -4.97 14.35 -5.07
C GLU A 85 -4.75 13.74 -3.68
N PRO A 86 -4.73 12.39 -3.56
CA PRO A 86 -4.38 11.79 -2.29
C PRO A 86 -3.06 12.38 -1.87
N THR A 87 -2.99 12.84 -0.63
CA THR A 87 -1.74 13.31 -0.05
C THR A 87 -0.73 12.22 -0.40
N GLU A 88 0.15 12.49 -1.36
CA GLU A 88 1.31 11.64 -1.58
C GLU A 88 1.84 11.47 -0.16
N PHE A 89 1.87 10.24 0.34
CA PHE A 89 2.77 9.97 1.45
C PHE A 89 4.12 10.31 0.86
N LEU A 90 4.53 11.55 1.09
CA LEU A 90 5.69 12.18 0.51
C LEU A 90 6.86 11.20 0.63
N GLN A 91 7.86 11.36 -0.18
CA GLN A 91 9.13 10.63 -0.16
C GLN A 91 9.71 10.38 1.25
N ASP A 92 9.19 11.08 2.26
CA ASP A 92 9.48 10.95 3.68
C ASP A 92 9.16 9.57 4.29
N ASN A 93 8.28 8.77 3.66
CA ASN A 93 7.95 7.42 4.15
C ASN A 93 8.89 6.33 3.63
N LEU A 94 9.84 6.68 2.76
CA LEU A 94 10.82 5.75 2.24
C LEU A 94 11.81 5.37 3.34
N ILE A 95 11.83 4.10 3.73
CA ILE A 95 12.82 3.60 4.68
C ILE A 95 14.11 3.25 3.96
N LEU A 96 14.02 2.45 2.88
CA LEU A 96 15.18 2.09 2.05
C LEU A 96 14.74 1.51 0.69
N HIS A 97 15.65 1.45 -0.25
CA HIS A 97 15.51 0.67 -1.47
C HIS A 97 16.02 -0.76 -1.25
N GLY A 98 15.14 -1.73 -1.40
CA GLY A 98 15.42 -3.16 -1.29
C GLY A 98 16.08 -3.73 -2.56
N VAL A 99 16.10 -5.06 -2.67
CA VAL A 99 16.60 -5.79 -3.83
C VAL A 99 15.77 -5.42 -5.07
N ASN A 100 16.43 -5.26 -6.21
CA ASN A 100 15.83 -4.85 -7.49
C ASN A 100 15.21 -3.44 -7.48
N GLY A 101 15.66 -2.53 -6.59
CA GLY A 101 15.16 -1.16 -6.53
C GLY A 101 13.76 -1.02 -5.93
N LYS A 102 13.17 -2.08 -5.41
CA LYS A 102 11.85 -2.03 -4.77
C LYS A 102 11.90 -1.15 -3.52
N SER A 103 11.07 -0.11 -3.47
CA SER A 103 10.98 0.79 -2.31
C SER A 103 10.34 0.06 -1.12
N ILE A 104 10.99 0.14 0.04
CA ILE A 104 10.47 -0.28 1.32
C ILE A 104 10.04 0.98 2.06
N VAL A 105 8.74 1.11 2.29
CA VAL A 105 8.10 2.31 2.85
C VAL A 105 7.35 1.98 4.13
N ALA A 106 7.18 2.98 5.00
CA ALA A 106 6.22 2.91 6.10
C ALA A 106 4.80 2.91 5.53
N ARG A 107 4.02 1.86 5.81
CA ARG A 107 2.68 1.63 5.24
C ARG A 107 1.55 2.12 6.12
N SER A 108 1.84 2.56 7.33
CA SER A 108 0.86 3.07 8.29
C SER A 108 1.45 4.22 9.09
N ALA A 109 0.58 5.06 9.66
CA ALA A 109 0.99 6.17 10.53
C ALA A 109 1.84 5.66 11.71
N ASN A 110 1.52 4.52 12.30
CA ASN A 110 2.29 3.95 13.41
C ASN A 110 3.68 3.44 12.97
N GLN A 111 3.81 2.93 11.75
CA GLN A 111 5.12 2.58 11.19
C GLN A 111 5.94 3.84 10.91
N GLN A 112 5.29 4.91 10.44
CA GLN A 112 5.95 6.20 10.25
C GLN A 112 6.44 6.78 11.58
N LEU A 113 5.61 6.75 12.62
CA LEU A 113 6.04 7.17 13.97
C LEU A 113 7.29 6.40 14.46
N LEU A 114 7.40 5.10 14.12
CA LEU A 114 8.59 4.33 14.45
C LEU A 114 9.82 4.80 13.65
N VAL A 115 9.62 5.16 12.38
CA VAL A 115 10.69 5.71 11.52
C VAL A 115 11.17 7.06 12.06
N ASP A 116 10.22 7.94 12.38
CA ASP A 116 10.52 9.28 12.90
C ASP A 116 11.24 9.20 14.26
N ALA A 117 10.73 8.35 15.16
CA ALA A 117 11.33 8.12 16.47
C ALA A 117 12.76 7.54 16.38
N TYR A 118 13.05 6.77 15.33
CA TYR A 118 14.40 6.22 15.10
C TYR A 118 15.45 7.31 14.85
N GLU A 119 15.07 8.41 14.21
CA GLU A 119 16.00 9.51 13.93
C GLU A 119 16.39 10.29 15.20
N GLU A 120 15.55 10.24 16.22
CA GLU A 120 15.69 11.08 17.43
C GLU A 120 16.14 10.28 18.67
N ASN A 121 16.14 8.94 18.63
CA ASN A 121 16.35 8.12 19.82
C ASN A 121 17.28 6.94 19.59
N ASP A 122 18.15 6.68 20.57
CA ASP A 122 19.09 5.54 20.56
C ASP A 122 18.42 4.21 20.93
N LEU A 123 17.29 4.25 21.63
CA LEU A 123 16.55 3.06 22.08
C LEU A 123 15.07 3.24 21.83
N LEU A 124 14.45 2.25 21.19
CA LEU A 124 13.03 2.24 20.83
C LEU A 124 12.33 0.98 21.28
N PHE A 125 11.09 1.13 21.74
CA PHE A 125 10.17 0.03 22.02
C PHE A 125 8.97 0.09 21.08
N ALA A 126 8.82 -0.92 20.22
CA ALA A 126 7.67 -1.04 19.34
C ALA A 126 6.64 -2.03 19.92
N VAL A 127 5.52 -1.52 20.40
CA VAL A 127 4.43 -2.31 20.99
C VAL A 127 3.21 -2.28 20.07
N GLY A 128 2.54 -3.41 19.92
CA GLY A 128 1.34 -3.51 19.09
C GLY A 128 0.96 -4.95 18.76
N PRO A 129 -0.21 -5.18 18.12
CA PRO A 129 -0.71 -6.51 17.80
C PRO A 129 0.18 -7.25 16.80
N ALA A 130 0.02 -8.57 16.72
CA ALA A 130 0.68 -9.38 15.70
C ALA A 130 0.28 -8.90 14.30
N GLY A 131 1.21 -8.99 13.34
CA GLY A 131 0.94 -8.59 11.94
C GLY A 131 1.00 -7.09 11.65
N SER A 132 1.20 -6.21 12.65
CA SER A 132 1.29 -4.75 12.44
C SER A 132 2.61 -4.27 11.79
N GLY A 133 3.52 -5.17 11.45
CA GLY A 133 4.77 -4.86 10.77
C GLY A 133 5.91 -4.36 11.65
N LYS A 134 5.82 -4.44 12.99
CA LYS A 134 6.86 -3.98 13.92
C LYS A 134 8.26 -4.50 13.58
N THR A 135 8.40 -5.81 13.52
CA THR A 135 9.67 -6.48 13.22
C THR A 135 10.16 -6.13 11.82
N TYR A 136 9.26 -6.08 10.84
CA TYR A 136 9.60 -5.72 9.47
C TYR A 136 10.17 -4.30 9.38
N THR A 137 9.51 -3.34 9.98
CA THR A 137 9.95 -1.93 10.00
C THR A 137 11.27 -1.78 10.76
N ALA A 138 11.42 -2.43 11.91
CA ALA A 138 12.66 -2.39 12.69
C ALA A 138 13.86 -2.99 11.90
N ILE A 139 13.66 -4.10 11.21
CA ILE A 139 14.70 -4.69 10.35
C ILE A 139 15.02 -3.77 9.17
N ALA A 140 14.03 -3.16 8.55
CA ALA A 140 14.24 -2.22 7.46
C ALA A 140 15.08 -1.02 7.90
N LEU A 141 14.80 -0.44 9.07
CA LEU A 141 15.60 0.63 9.68
C LEU A 141 17.04 0.18 9.98
N ALA A 142 17.21 -1.00 10.56
CA ALA A 142 18.54 -1.55 10.84
C ALA A 142 19.37 -1.77 9.55
N VAL A 143 18.73 -2.27 8.48
CA VAL A 143 19.38 -2.43 7.17
C VAL A 143 19.70 -1.07 6.55
N ARG A 144 18.86 -0.05 6.70
CA ARG A 144 19.15 1.32 6.27
C ARG A 144 20.41 1.84 6.97
N ALA A 145 20.48 1.73 8.29
CA ALA A 145 21.63 2.13 9.07
C ALA A 145 22.94 1.42 8.65
N LEU A 146 22.85 0.11 8.37
CA LEU A 146 24.00 -0.64 7.87
C LEU A 146 24.44 -0.19 6.47
N LYS A 147 23.49 0.03 5.56
CA LYS A 147 23.77 0.54 4.20
C LYS A 147 24.40 1.93 4.23
N ASN A 148 23.91 2.80 5.10
CA ASN A 148 24.42 4.14 5.30
C ASN A 148 25.76 4.18 6.08
N ARG A 149 26.24 3.03 6.55
CA ARG A 149 27.45 2.89 7.36
C ARG A 149 27.38 3.61 8.73
N GLU A 150 26.16 3.83 9.22
CA GLU A 150 25.92 4.38 10.57
C GLU A 150 26.28 3.34 11.64
N VAL A 151 26.11 2.06 11.31
CA VAL A 151 26.46 0.92 12.16
C VAL A 151 27.34 -0.08 11.42
N LYS A 152 28.17 -0.81 12.16
CA LYS A 152 29.11 -1.80 11.59
C LYS A 152 28.46 -3.18 11.39
N ARG A 153 27.42 -3.49 12.14
CA ARG A 153 26.74 -4.80 12.12
C ARG A 153 25.34 -4.70 12.71
N ILE A 154 24.48 -5.63 12.32
CA ILE A 154 23.15 -5.84 12.90
C ILE A 154 23.22 -7.08 13.79
N ILE A 155 22.70 -6.99 15.01
CA ILE A 155 22.54 -8.12 15.91
C ILE A 155 21.05 -8.37 16.10
N LEU A 156 20.59 -9.57 15.76
CA LEU A 156 19.20 -9.98 15.94
C LEU A 156 19.13 -10.98 17.10
N SER A 157 18.25 -10.73 18.04
CA SER A 157 17.98 -11.62 19.15
C SER A 157 16.49 -11.93 19.23
N ARG A 158 16.16 -13.19 19.43
CA ARG A 158 14.79 -13.66 19.63
C ARG A 158 14.79 -14.73 20.72
N PRO A 159 13.87 -14.67 21.70
CA PRO A 159 13.70 -15.75 22.65
C PRO A 159 13.42 -17.06 21.92
N ALA A 160 14.10 -18.12 22.30
CA ALA A 160 13.74 -19.49 21.91
C ALA A 160 12.57 -19.92 22.81
N VAL A 161 11.38 -20.08 22.21
CA VAL A 161 10.18 -20.58 22.90
C VAL A 161 9.90 -21.96 22.38
#